data_02af2444d2d89573577b4ee8f78c7c86
#
_entry.id   02af2444d2d89573577b4ee8f78c7c86
#
_cell.length_a   1.000
_cell.length_b   1.000
_cell.length_c   1.000
_cell.angle_alpha   90.00
_cell.angle_beta   90.00
_cell.angle_gamma   90.00
#
_symmetry.space_group_name_H-M   'P 1'
#
loop_
_entity.id
_entity.type
_entity.pdbx_description
1 polymer ?
#
loop_
_entity_poly.entity_id
_entity_poly.type
_entity_poly.pdbx_seq_one_letter_code
_entity_poly.pdbx_strand_id
1 'polypeptide(L)'
;MAIRGILFDKDGTLVDFHATWSAVAEALAHEAAGGDRVRAATLLAAVGYDAEAGVFQADSVLAAGTNADVVALWYPALAAQARQQMIVRFDRLTASQGAAAAVAVPGCAQAIEALHAAGFRLGVATNDSTGGAERTLVSLGIAQMFDAAYGYDAVAAPKPAPDTVYAFCDLTGLKPSEIAMVGDNRHDLDMARAAGAGLAIGVLSGTGTRQSLAGADVILDSIAALPDWLARR
;
A
#
# COMPACT_ATOMS: atom_id res chain seq x y z
N MET A 1 -10.01 -23.17 -8.23
CA MET A 1 -10.14 -23.22 -6.75
C MET A 1 -10.90 -21.98 -6.32
N ALA A 2 -11.67 -22.04 -5.25
CA ALA A 2 -12.43 -20.89 -4.78
C ALA A 2 -11.51 -19.97 -3.94
N ILE A 3 -11.57 -18.67 -4.17
CA ILE A 3 -10.94 -17.66 -3.31
C ILE A 3 -11.71 -17.59 -2.00
N ARG A 4 -10.99 -17.52 -0.89
CA ARG A 4 -11.53 -17.48 0.48
C ARG A 4 -10.89 -16.39 1.33
N GLY A 5 -9.72 -15.91 0.94
CA GLY A 5 -9.02 -14.81 1.59
C GLY A 5 -8.64 -13.74 0.58
N ILE A 6 -8.64 -12.49 1.02
CA ILE A 6 -8.27 -11.34 0.20
C ILE A 6 -7.26 -10.51 0.98
N LEU A 7 -6.09 -10.30 0.40
CA LEU A 7 -5.11 -9.32 0.83
C LEU A 7 -5.27 -8.06 0.00
N PHE A 8 -5.37 -6.93 0.64
CA PHE A 8 -5.43 -5.62 0.00
C PHE A 8 -4.14 -4.87 0.22
N ASP A 9 -3.63 -4.23 -0.81
CA ASP A 9 -2.77 -3.08 -0.59
C ASP A 9 -3.56 -1.95 0.08
N LYS A 10 -2.84 -1.01 0.68
CA LYS A 10 -3.43 0.13 1.39
C LYS A 10 -3.56 1.36 0.48
N ASP A 11 -2.41 1.86 0.02
CA ASP A 11 -2.28 3.16 -0.63
C ASP A 11 -2.59 3.05 -2.14
N GLY A 12 -3.60 3.78 -2.60
CA GLY A 12 -4.11 3.63 -3.96
C GLY A 12 -5.15 2.52 -4.13
N THR A 13 -5.38 1.71 -3.08
CA THR A 13 -6.33 0.59 -3.09
C THR A 13 -7.48 0.80 -2.10
N LEU A 14 -7.20 0.97 -0.81
CA LEU A 14 -8.16 1.33 0.24
C LEU A 14 -8.28 2.84 0.40
N VAL A 15 -7.18 3.55 0.31
CA VAL A 15 -7.13 5.03 0.36
C VAL A 15 -6.72 5.61 -0.99
N ASP A 16 -7.29 6.76 -1.32
CA ASP A 16 -6.85 7.59 -2.44
C ASP A 16 -5.41 8.06 -2.17
N PHE A 17 -4.48 7.62 -3.00
CA PHE A 17 -3.07 7.88 -2.82
C PHE A 17 -2.76 9.38 -2.85
N HIS A 18 -3.22 10.08 -3.88
CA HIS A 18 -2.88 11.49 -4.07
C HIS A 18 -3.55 12.38 -3.03
N ALA A 19 -4.83 12.18 -2.75
CA ALA A 19 -5.57 12.93 -1.74
C ALA A 19 -4.97 12.75 -0.34
N THR A 20 -4.42 11.56 -0.04
CA THR A 20 -3.82 11.24 1.26
C THR A 20 -2.38 11.73 1.37
N TRP A 21 -1.55 11.47 0.36
CA TRP A 21 -0.10 11.57 0.51
C TRP A 21 0.54 12.84 -0.05
N SER A 22 -0.10 13.59 -0.99
CA SER A 22 0.57 14.74 -1.63
C SER A 22 1.00 15.80 -0.61
N ALA A 23 0.10 16.26 0.24
CA ALA A 23 0.43 17.27 1.26
C ALA A 23 1.39 16.73 2.35
N VAL A 24 1.28 15.45 2.71
CA VAL A 24 2.17 14.80 3.69
C VAL A 24 3.59 14.73 3.13
N ALA A 25 3.75 14.29 1.89
CA ALA A 25 5.06 14.21 1.23
C ALA A 25 5.72 15.58 1.06
N GLU A 26 4.95 16.60 0.67
CA GLU A 26 5.43 17.98 0.58
C GLU A 26 5.93 18.51 1.93
N ALA A 27 5.16 18.28 3.01
CA ALA A 27 5.55 18.71 4.35
C ALA A 27 6.84 17.99 4.82
N LEU A 28 6.94 16.68 4.61
CA LEU A 28 8.13 15.89 4.96
C LEU A 28 9.35 16.32 4.14
N ALA A 29 9.19 16.56 2.84
CA ALA A 29 10.27 17.03 1.98
C ALA A 29 10.75 18.43 2.37
N HIS A 30 9.83 19.34 2.71
CA HIS A 30 10.16 20.68 3.18
C HIS A 30 10.92 20.64 4.52
N GLU A 31 10.51 19.79 5.45
CA GLU A 31 11.23 19.57 6.71
C GLU A 31 12.62 18.98 6.45
N ALA A 32 12.73 17.95 5.62
CA ALA A 32 14.00 17.31 5.25
C ALA A 32 14.97 18.27 4.54
N ALA A 33 14.43 19.23 3.80
CA ALA A 33 15.18 20.28 3.14
C ALA A 33 15.64 21.42 4.07
N GLY A 34 15.18 21.44 5.34
CA GLY A 34 15.45 22.55 6.28
C GLY A 34 14.78 23.86 5.85
N GLY A 35 13.63 23.77 5.18
CA GLY A 35 12.87 24.92 4.69
C GLY A 35 13.28 25.43 3.29
N ASP A 36 14.32 24.85 2.69
CA ASP A 36 14.73 25.20 1.32
C ASP A 36 13.78 24.59 0.28
N ARG A 37 13.04 25.44 -0.43
CA ARG A 37 12.04 25.03 -1.42
C ARG A 37 12.64 24.31 -2.63
N VAL A 38 13.82 24.73 -3.10
CA VAL A 38 14.49 24.12 -4.26
C VAL A 38 14.94 22.71 -3.90
N ARG A 39 15.55 22.58 -2.73
CA ARG A 39 15.95 21.27 -2.21
C ARG A 39 14.74 20.37 -1.95
N ALA A 40 13.63 20.89 -1.40
CA ALA A 40 12.40 20.13 -1.19
C ALA A 40 11.84 19.58 -2.51
N ALA A 41 11.79 20.39 -3.57
CA ALA A 41 11.39 19.95 -4.89
C ALA A 41 12.32 18.83 -5.45
N THR A 42 13.64 18.96 -5.22
CA THR A 42 14.60 17.92 -5.60
C THR A 42 14.35 16.60 -4.86
N LEU A 43 14.05 16.66 -3.56
CA LEU A 43 13.73 15.49 -2.74
C LEU A 43 12.43 14.81 -3.21
N LEU A 44 11.39 15.59 -3.52
CA LEU A 44 10.13 15.07 -4.08
C LEU A 44 10.34 14.38 -5.42
N ALA A 45 11.09 15.02 -6.33
CA ALA A 45 11.42 14.42 -7.63
C ALA A 45 12.20 13.10 -7.47
N ALA A 46 13.10 13.01 -6.48
CA ALA A 46 13.87 11.79 -6.21
C ALA A 46 13.01 10.58 -5.80
N VAL A 47 11.85 10.82 -5.20
CA VAL A 47 10.89 9.77 -4.83
C VAL A 47 9.75 9.59 -5.84
N GLY A 48 9.86 10.25 -7.01
CA GLY A 48 9.00 10.06 -8.16
C GLY A 48 7.83 11.03 -8.28
N TYR A 49 7.91 12.21 -7.64
CA TYR A 49 6.94 13.29 -7.88
C TYR A 49 7.22 13.97 -9.21
N ASP A 50 6.22 14.01 -10.07
CA ASP A 50 6.21 14.79 -11.30
C ASP A 50 5.58 16.17 -11.01
N ALA A 51 6.42 17.19 -10.96
CA ALA A 51 5.98 18.54 -10.62
C ALA A 51 5.17 19.20 -11.75
N GLU A 52 5.33 18.76 -13.02
CA GLU A 52 4.58 19.29 -14.15
C GLU A 52 3.15 18.72 -14.15
N ALA A 53 3.02 17.41 -13.91
CA ALA A 53 1.74 16.74 -13.83
C ALA A 53 1.05 16.90 -12.45
N GLY A 54 1.81 17.25 -11.40
CA GLY A 54 1.32 17.38 -10.03
C GLY A 54 0.97 16.04 -9.36
N VAL A 55 1.60 14.94 -9.80
CA VAL A 55 1.28 13.58 -9.34
C VAL A 55 2.54 12.76 -9.07
N PHE A 56 2.42 11.71 -8.28
CA PHE A 56 3.45 10.68 -8.14
C PHE A 56 3.31 9.64 -9.27
N GLN A 57 4.43 9.28 -9.85
CA GLN A 57 4.49 8.29 -10.93
C GLN A 57 4.18 6.87 -10.39
N ALA A 58 3.62 6.03 -11.26
CA ALA A 58 3.45 4.61 -10.98
C ALA A 58 4.81 3.95 -10.67
N ASP A 59 4.81 2.98 -9.76
CA ASP A 59 6.01 2.26 -9.30
C ASP A 59 7.10 3.19 -8.71
N SER A 60 6.78 4.45 -8.38
CA SER A 60 7.70 5.38 -7.73
C SER A 60 8.03 4.96 -6.30
N VAL A 61 9.16 5.44 -5.77
CA VAL A 61 9.59 5.05 -4.42
C VAL A 61 8.56 5.43 -3.35
N LEU A 62 7.91 6.59 -3.50
CA LEU A 62 6.86 6.97 -2.53
C LEU A 62 5.60 6.12 -2.67
N ALA A 63 5.25 5.68 -3.88
CA ALA A 63 4.04 4.91 -4.12
C ALA A 63 4.21 3.40 -3.84
N ALA A 64 5.42 2.86 -4.00
CA ALA A 64 5.66 1.43 -3.98
C ALA A 64 6.72 0.96 -2.98
N GLY A 65 7.65 1.86 -2.60
CA GLY A 65 8.74 1.57 -1.69
C GLY A 65 8.37 1.64 -0.23
N THR A 66 9.37 1.45 0.62
CA THR A 66 9.29 1.57 2.09
C THR A 66 9.81 2.93 2.55
N ASN A 67 9.54 3.32 3.81
CA ASN A 67 10.19 4.48 4.41
C ASN A 67 11.72 4.35 4.45
N ALA A 68 12.26 3.12 4.50
CA ALA A 68 13.70 2.88 4.40
C ALA A 68 14.27 3.33 3.06
N ASP A 69 13.54 3.09 1.96
CA ASP A 69 13.94 3.50 0.61
C ASP A 69 13.89 5.03 0.47
N VAL A 70 12.84 5.68 0.99
CA VAL A 70 12.75 7.15 1.02
C VAL A 70 13.92 7.75 1.81
N VAL A 71 14.21 7.23 3.00
CA VAL A 71 15.33 7.69 3.84
C VAL A 71 16.68 7.48 3.15
N ALA A 72 16.86 6.36 2.43
CA ALA A 72 18.08 6.10 1.68
C ALA A 72 18.31 7.12 0.56
N LEU A 73 17.25 7.56 -0.12
CA LEU A 73 17.33 8.58 -1.18
C LEU A 73 17.52 9.99 -0.63
N TRP A 74 16.78 10.35 0.43
CA TRP A 74 16.82 11.71 0.96
C TRP A 74 18.04 12.00 1.83
N TYR A 75 18.61 10.95 2.45
CA TYR A 75 19.73 11.06 3.39
C TYR A 75 20.85 10.05 3.08
N PRO A 76 21.43 10.04 1.85
CA PRO A 76 22.37 9.00 1.42
C PRO A 76 23.65 8.93 2.29
N ALA A 77 24.04 10.04 2.92
CA ALA A 77 25.27 10.12 3.72
C ALA A 77 25.11 9.68 5.18
N LEU A 78 23.91 9.28 5.63
CA LEU A 78 23.73 8.85 7.02
C LEU A 78 24.46 7.54 7.32
N ALA A 79 25.19 7.52 8.43
CA ALA A 79 25.72 6.28 9.00
C ALA A 79 24.60 5.33 9.42
N ALA A 80 24.87 4.03 9.47
CA ALA A 80 23.87 2.98 9.68
C ALA A 80 22.94 3.24 10.88
N GLN A 81 23.51 3.61 12.03
CA GLN A 81 22.73 3.89 13.25
C GLN A 81 21.81 5.11 13.08
N ALA A 82 22.33 6.21 12.51
CA ALA A 82 21.53 7.41 12.25
C ALA A 82 20.44 7.16 11.20
N ARG A 83 20.73 6.35 10.21
CA ARG A 83 19.75 5.91 9.20
C ARG A 83 18.60 5.14 9.84
N GLN A 84 18.90 4.17 10.72
CA GLN A 84 17.87 3.41 11.42
C GLN A 84 16.99 4.32 12.30
N GLN A 85 17.59 5.28 13.01
CA GLN A 85 16.82 6.26 13.78
C GLN A 85 15.92 7.13 12.91
N MET A 86 16.38 7.50 11.71
CA MET A 86 15.60 8.28 10.76
C MET A 86 14.43 7.46 10.19
N ILE A 87 14.61 6.18 9.89
CA ILE A 87 13.54 5.29 9.46
C ILE A 87 12.45 5.21 10.53
N VAL A 88 12.80 4.95 11.80
CA VAL A 88 11.85 4.92 12.91
C VAL A 88 11.10 6.26 13.07
N ARG A 89 11.78 7.38 12.83
CA ARG A 89 11.14 8.70 12.83
C ARG A 89 10.14 8.82 11.68
N PHE A 90 10.53 8.42 10.47
CA PHE A 90 9.65 8.44 9.31
C PHE A 90 8.42 7.57 9.53
N ASP A 91 8.57 6.35 10.04
CA ASP A 91 7.45 5.45 10.35
C ASP A 91 6.44 6.10 11.31
N ARG A 92 6.91 6.80 12.33
CA ARG A 92 6.02 7.52 13.26
C ARG A 92 5.29 8.68 12.61
N LEU A 93 5.99 9.46 11.76
CA LEU A 93 5.42 10.61 11.08
C LEU A 93 4.40 10.17 10.02
N THR A 94 4.77 9.21 9.17
CA THR A 94 3.88 8.70 8.11
C THR A 94 2.67 7.99 8.72
N ALA A 95 2.84 7.17 9.76
CA ALA A 95 1.74 6.51 10.46
C ALA A 95 0.75 7.51 11.08
N SER A 96 1.24 8.63 11.62
CA SER A 96 0.39 9.64 12.23
C SER A 96 -0.27 10.55 11.20
N GLN A 97 0.54 11.12 10.29
CA GLN A 97 0.06 12.10 9.31
C GLN A 97 -0.75 11.43 8.20
N GLY A 98 -0.32 10.24 7.74
CA GLY A 98 -1.05 9.47 6.74
C GLY A 98 -2.43 9.05 7.22
N ALA A 99 -2.54 8.54 8.46
CA ALA A 99 -3.84 8.18 9.03
C ALA A 99 -4.76 9.40 9.28
N ALA A 100 -4.18 10.55 9.66
CA ALA A 100 -4.94 11.78 9.85
C ALA A 100 -5.43 12.40 8.52
N ALA A 101 -4.67 12.20 7.45
CA ALA A 101 -4.99 12.69 6.11
C ALA A 101 -5.73 11.65 5.25
N ALA A 102 -5.97 10.44 5.78
CA ALA A 102 -6.51 9.33 4.99
C ALA A 102 -7.87 9.65 4.36
N VAL A 103 -7.93 9.58 3.05
CA VAL A 103 -9.14 9.70 2.24
C VAL A 103 -9.45 8.34 1.63
N ALA A 104 -10.60 7.76 1.97
CA ALA A 104 -10.99 6.47 1.40
C ALA A 104 -11.22 6.55 -0.10
N VAL A 105 -10.85 5.51 -0.84
CA VAL A 105 -11.33 5.32 -2.21
C VAL A 105 -12.86 5.25 -2.20
N PRO A 106 -13.55 5.93 -3.12
CA PRO A 106 -15.03 5.90 -3.18
C PRO A 106 -15.57 4.46 -3.22
N GLY A 107 -16.50 4.15 -2.31
CA GLY A 107 -17.10 2.83 -2.18
C GLY A 107 -16.26 1.82 -1.40
N CYS A 108 -15.12 2.21 -0.84
CA CYS A 108 -14.22 1.33 -0.09
C CYS A 108 -14.94 0.63 1.07
N ALA A 109 -15.56 1.39 1.98
CA ALA A 109 -16.18 0.81 3.17
C ALA A 109 -17.27 -0.20 2.79
N GLN A 110 -18.14 0.15 1.83
CA GLN A 110 -19.22 -0.73 1.36
C GLN A 110 -18.68 -2.03 0.72
N ALA A 111 -17.58 -1.92 -0.04
CA ALA A 111 -16.95 -3.09 -0.65
C ALA A 111 -16.36 -4.03 0.43
N ILE A 112 -15.66 -3.49 1.41
CA ILE A 112 -15.08 -4.25 2.52
C ILE A 112 -16.19 -4.90 3.36
N GLU A 113 -17.26 -4.17 3.70
CA GLU A 113 -18.43 -4.71 4.40
C GLU A 113 -19.06 -5.88 3.65
N ALA A 114 -19.27 -5.74 2.34
CA ALA A 114 -19.87 -6.78 1.51
C ALA A 114 -18.99 -8.04 1.45
N LEU A 115 -17.67 -7.88 1.31
CA LEU A 115 -16.73 -9.01 1.28
C LEU A 115 -16.64 -9.70 2.64
N HIS A 116 -16.58 -8.94 3.73
CA HIS A 116 -16.59 -9.50 5.09
C HIS A 116 -17.90 -10.26 5.37
N ALA A 117 -19.06 -9.69 5.01
CA ALA A 117 -20.36 -10.34 5.16
C ALA A 117 -20.50 -11.61 4.29
N ALA A 118 -19.81 -11.66 3.13
CA ALA A 118 -19.73 -12.85 2.28
C ALA A 118 -18.80 -13.95 2.85
N GLY A 119 -18.14 -13.70 3.98
CA GLY A 119 -17.31 -14.67 4.70
C GLY A 119 -15.86 -14.76 4.21
N PHE A 120 -15.37 -13.81 3.42
CA PHE A 120 -13.96 -13.75 3.09
C PHE A 120 -13.12 -13.37 4.31
N ARG A 121 -11.94 -13.99 4.46
CA ARG A 121 -10.90 -13.54 5.38
C ARG A 121 -10.20 -12.34 4.75
N LEU A 122 -10.08 -11.23 5.46
CA LEU A 122 -9.54 -9.98 4.92
C LEU A 122 -8.25 -9.60 5.64
N GLY A 123 -7.24 -9.18 4.88
CA GLY A 123 -5.97 -8.68 5.40
C GLY A 123 -5.44 -7.51 4.59
N VAL A 124 -4.50 -6.76 5.18
CA VAL A 124 -3.74 -5.70 4.50
C VAL A 124 -2.30 -6.13 4.33
N ALA A 125 -1.72 -5.86 3.16
CA ALA A 125 -0.33 -6.05 2.81
C ALA A 125 0.24 -4.75 2.23
N THR A 126 1.01 -4.00 2.98
CA THR A 126 1.53 -2.69 2.56
C THR A 126 3.03 -2.55 2.77
N ASN A 127 3.67 -1.71 1.96
CA ASN A 127 5.04 -1.25 2.17
C ASN A 127 5.14 0.00 3.09
N ASP A 128 4.01 0.49 3.63
CA ASP A 128 4.00 1.33 4.82
C ASP A 128 4.28 0.48 6.09
N SER A 129 4.48 1.13 7.24
CA SER A 129 4.63 0.43 8.52
C SER A 129 3.32 -0.22 8.98
N THR A 130 3.40 -1.30 9.75
CA THR A 130 2.24 -1.97 10.36
C THR A 130 1.40 -0.98 11.17
N GLY A 131 2.05 -0.15 11.98
CA GLY A 131 1.35 0.88 12.76
C GLY A 131 0.67 1.95 11.90
N GLY A 132 1.19 2.24 10.70
CA GLY A 132 0.54 3.11 9.72
C GLY A 132 -0.72 2.47 9.14
N ALA A 133 -0.62 1.20 8.74
CA ALA A 133 -1.76 0.45 8.23
C ALA A 133 -2.90 0.35 9.25
N GLU A 134 -2.60 -0.06 10.48
CA GLU A 134 -3.59 -0.20 11.55
C GLU A 134 -4.31 1.12 11.86
N ARG A 135 -3.57 2.22 11.99
CA ARG A 135 -4.14 3.55 12.24
C ARG A 135 -5.02 4.02 11.08
N THR A 136 -4.63 3.75 9.85
CA THR A 136 -5.43 4.08 8.66
C THR A 136 -6.75 3.30 8.67
N LEU A 137 -6.73 1.99 8.94
CA LEU A 137 -7.95 1.18 9.03
C LEU A 137 -8.89 1.70 10.12
N VAL A 138 -8.35 2.12 11.28
CA VAL A 138 -9.14 2.73 12.37
C VAL A 138 -9.73 4.07 11.92
N SER A 139 -8.95 4.93 11.27
CA SER A 139 -9.40 6.23 10.77
C SER A 139 -10.53 6.09 9.76
N LEU A 140 -10.49 5.04 8.90
CA LEU A 140 -11.53 4.73 7.93
C LEU A 140 -12.75 4.00 8.54
N GLY A 141 -12.70 3.59 9.81
CA GLY A 141 -13.78 2.87 10.48
C GLY A 141 -13.99 1.43 10.01
N ILE A 142 -12.98 0.81 9.38
CA ILE A 142 -13.08 -0.54 8.80
C ILE A 142 -12.18 -1.58 9.49
N ALA A 143 -11.42 -1.20 10.51
CA ALA A 143 -10.43 -2.06 11.16
C ALA A 143 -11.00 -3.39 11.65
N GLN A 144 -12.22 -3.40 12.18
CA GLN A 144 -12.87 -4.59 12.75
C GLN A 144 -13.21 -5.67 11.71
N MET A 145 -13.12 -5.37 10.43
CA MET A 145 -13.40 -6.31 9.33
C MET A 145 -12.15 -7.04 8.84
N PHE A 146 -10.97 -6.63 9.31
CA PHE A 146 -9.70 -7.24 8.92
C PHE A 146 -9.15 -8.18 9.98
N ASP A 147 -8.66 -9.33 9.55
CA ASP A 147 -8.01 -10.31 10.42
C ASP A 147 -6.60 -9.89 10.81
N ALA A 148 -5.90 -9.18 9.91
CA ALA A 148 -4.55 -8.67 10.14
C ALA A 148 -4.20 -7.51 9.19
N ALA A 149 -3.22 -6.70 9.61
CA ALA A 149 -2.53 -5.74 8.78
C ALA A 149 -1.02 -6.00 8.89
N TYR A 150 -0.37 -6.16 7.74
CA TYR A 150 1.06 -6.41 7.63
C TYR A 150 1.71 -5.24 6.90
N GLY A 151 2.51 -4.48 7.62
CA GLY A 151 3.45 -3.52 7.06
C GLY A 151 4.76 -4.20 6.65
N TYR A 152 5.67 -3.42 6.07
CA TYR A 152 7.00 -3.91 5.69
C TYR A 152 7.81 -4.44 6.90
N ASP A 153 7.50 -3.97 8.10
CA ASP A 153 8.15 -4.29 9.37
C ASP A 153 7.56 -5.52 10.07
N ALA A 154 6.48 -6.11 9.54
CA ALA A 154 5.85 -7.31 10.09
C ALA A 154 6.39 -8.61 9.49
N VAL A 155 7.17 -8.57 8.43
CA VAL A 155 7.65 -9.72 7.66
C VAL A 155 9.15 -9.61 7.41
N ALA A 156 9.80 -10.73 7.03
CA ALA A 156 11.24 -10.74 6.78
C ALA A 156 11.62 -9.95 5.51
N ALA A 157 10.78 -10.01 4.48
CA ALA A 157 10.96 -9.25 3.26
C ALA A 157 9.64 -8.60 2.83
N PRO A 158 9.64 -7.27 2.53
CA PRO A 158 8.44 -6.54 2.08
C PRO A 158 8.05 -6.91 0.64
N LYS A 159 6.92 -6.40 0.17
CA LYS A 159 6.54 -6.52 -1.25
C LYS A 159 7.69 -6.02 -2.15
N PRO A 160 8.03 -6.74 -3.21
CA PRO A 160 7.29 -7.82 -3.88
C PRO A 160 7.58 -9.25 -3.38
N ALA A 161 8.28 -9.45 -2.25
CA ALA A 161 8.48 -10.78 -1.68
C ALA A 161 7.15 -11.39 -1.19
N PRO A 162 7.03 -12.74 -1.19
CA PRO A 162 5.77 -13.44 -0.90
C PRO A 162 5.43 -13.52 0.59
N ASP A 163 6.28 -13.01 1.47
CA ASP A 163 6.26 -13.26 2.93
C ASP A 163 4.92 -12.87 3.57
N THR A 164 4.31 -11.76 3.14
CA THR A 164 3.02 -11.32 3.67
C THR A 164 1.89 -12.27 3.31
N VAL A 165 1.90 -12.85 2.09
CA VAL A 165 0.89 -13.86 1.71
C VAL A 165 1.05 -15.10 2.59
N TYR A 166 2.27 -15.54 2.85
CA TYR A 166 2.52 -16.69 3.73
C TYR A 166 2.11 -16.42 5.16
N ALA A 167 2.43 -15.25 5.72
CA ALA A 167 1.98 -14.85 7.06
C ALA A 167 0.45 -14.84 7.19
N PHE A 168 -0.25 -14.37 6.16
CA PHE A 168 -1.72 -14.40 6.13
C PHE A 168 -2.28 -15.82 5.99
N CYS A 169 -1.63 -16.69 5.21
CA CYS A 169 -1.98 -18.10 5.12
C CYS A 169 -1.82 -18.82 6.48
N ASP A 170 -0.72 -18.56 7.17
CA ASP A 170 -0.47 -19.15 8.50
C ASP A 170 -1.53 -18.71 9.52
N LEU A 171 -1.91 -17.41 9.50
CA LEU A 171 -2.95 -16.88 10.38
C LEU A 171 -4.34 -17.49 10.09
N THR A 172 -4.69 -17.63 8.81
CA THR A 172 -6.05 -17.99 8.38
C THR A 172 -6.26 -19.47 8.14
N GLY A 173 -5.18 -20.25 8.05
CA GLY A 173 -5.22 -21.66 7.66
C GLY A 173 -5.53 -21.89 6.17
N LEU A 174 -5.48 -20.82 5.35
CA LEU A 174 -5.73 -20.89 3.91
C LEU A 174 -4.43 -21.21 3.15
N LYS A 175 -4.57 -21.74 1.94
CA LYS A 175 -3.45 -21.94 1.02
C LYS A 175 -3.25 -20.69 0.16
N PRO A 176 -2.05 -20.39 -0.33
CA PRO A 176 -1.83 -19.29 -1.25
C PRO A 176 -2.80 -19.29 -2.44
N SER A 177 -3.11 -20.45 -3.01
CA SER A 177 -4.06 -20.60 -4.12
C SER A 177 -5.53 -20.24 -3.78
N GLU A 178 -5.85 -20.04 -2.50
CA GLU A 178 -7.16 -19.58 -2.02
C GLU A 178 -7.16 -18.07 -1.70
N ILE A 179 -6.01 -17.37 -1.89
CA ILE A 179 -5.85 -15.95 -1.63
C ILE A 179 -5.93 -15.16 -2.94
N ALA A 180 -6.65 -14.03 -2.92
CA ALA A 180 -6.54 -12.98 -3.91
C ALA A 180 -5.71 -11.83 -3.34
N MET A 181 -4.72 -11.34 -4.07
CA MET A 181 -4.08 -10.06 -3.79
C MET A 181 -4.69 -8.98 -4.67
N VAL A 182 -5.04 -7.86 -4.04
CA VAL A 182 -5.65 -6.70 -4.70
C VAL A 182 -4.76 -5.48 -4.46
N GLY A 183 -4.28 -4.85 -5.51
CA GLY A 183 -3.41 -3.68 -5.40
C GLY A 183 -3.35 -2.85 -6.67
N ASP A 184 -2.82 -1.64 -6.55
CA ASP A 184 -2.66 -0.70 -7.65
C ASP A 184 -1.24 -0.67 -8.22
N ASN A 185 -0.32 -1.49 -7.67
CA ASN A 185 1.09 -1.44 -8.00
C ASN A 185 1.63 -2.79 -8.48
N ARG A 186 2.70 -2.75 -9.27
CA ARG A 186 3.35 -3.99 -9.76
C ARG A 186 3.89 -4.85 -8.63
N HIS A 187 4.35 -4.27 -7.53
CA HIS A 187 4.84 -5.02 -6.37
C HIS A 187 3.74 -5.93 -5.77
N ASP A 188 2.47 -5.55 -5.85
CA ASP A 188 1.33 -6.37 -5.40
C ASP A 188 1.17 -7.61 -6.26
N LEU A 189 1.21 -7.42 -7.58
CA LEU A 189 1.08 -8.50 -8.54
C LEU A 189 2.28 -9.46 -8.46
N ASP A 190 3.49 -8.92 -8.36
CA ASP A 190 4.73 -9.70 -8.24
C ASP A 190 4.73 -10.52 -6.94
N MET A 191 4.29 -9.95 -5.80
CA MET A 191 4.10 -10.68 -4.54
C MET A 191 3.09 -11.82 -4.70
N ALA A 192 1.94 -11.54 -5.33
CA ALA A 192 0.91 -12.56 -5.59
C ALA A 192 1.47 -13.73 -6.42
N ARG A 193 2.21 -13.42 -7.48
CA ARG A 193 2.83 -14.42 -8.36
C ARG A 193 3.91 -15.21 -7.64
N ALA A 194 4.79 -14.54 -6.90
CA ALA A 194 5.86 -15.17 -6.12
C ALA A 194 5.30 -16.14 -5.06
N ALA A 195 4.18 -15.80 -4.44
CA ALA A 195 3.51 -16.64 -3.45
C ALA A 195 2.69 -17.79 -4.05
N GLY A 196 2.37 -17.78 -5.34
CA GLY A 196 1.41 -18.69 -5.94
C GLY A 196 -0.04 -18.39 -5.50
N ALA A 197 -0.37 -17.11 -5.29
CA ALA A 197 -1.74 -16.68 -4.98
C ALA A 197 -2.71 -17.08 -6.09
N GLY A 198 -3.94 -17.37 -5.71
CA GLY A 198 -4.98 -17.81 -6.65
C GLY A 198 -5.41 -16.73 -7.64
N LEU A 199 -5.29 -15.44 -7.25
CA LEU A 199 -5.58 -14.28 -8.09
C LEU A 199 -4.64 -13.13 -7.75
N ALA A 200 -4.23 -12.40 -8.80
CA ALA A 200 -3.62 -11.09 -8.73
C ALA A 200 -4.56 -10.09 -9.42
N ILE A 201 -5.15 -9.18 -8.66
CA ILE A 201 -6.16 -8.22 -9.12
C ILE A 201 -5.56 -6.83 -9.08
N GLY A 202 -5.53 -6.17 -10.24
CA GLY A 202 -5.13 -4.77 -10.33
C GLY A 202 -6.31 -3.82 -10.14
N VAL A 203 -6.09 -2.67 -9.47
CA VAL A 203 -7.07 -1.57 -9.41
C VAL A 203 -6.44 -0.28 -9.94
N LEU A 204 -7.27 0.55 -10.58
CA LEU A 204 -6.85 1.82 -11.19
C LEU A 204 -7.11 3.04 -10.28
N SER A 205 -7.43 2.80 -9.01
CA SER A 205 -7.72 3.86 -8.03
C SER A 205 -6.47 4.51 -7.42
N GLY A 206 -5.28 4.01 -7.74
CA GLY A 206 -4.01 4.53 -7.25
C GLY A 206 -3.11 5.08 -8.36
N THR A 207 -1.81 4.85 -8.22
CA THR A 207 -0.79 5.34 -9.16
C THR A 207 -0.61 4.44 -10.39
N GLY A 208 -1.09 3.19 -10.31
CA GLY A 208 -0.94 2.20 -11.36
C GLY A 208 -1.72 2.52 -12.63
N THR A 209 -1.19 2.06 -13.76
CA THR A 209 -1.80 2.17 -15.08
C THR A 209 -2.16 0.79 -15.61
N ARG A 210 -3.04 0.71 -16.63
CA ARG A 210 -3.31 -0.57 -17.31
C ARG A 210 -2.04 -1.23 -17.85
N GLN A 211 -1.03 -0.44 -18.21
CA GLN A 211 0.25 -0.95 -18.69
C GLN A 211 1.10 -1.52 -17.55
N SER A 212 1.25 -0.81 -16.42
CA SER A 212 2.01 -1.32 -15.26
C SER A 212 1.34 -2.53 -14.63
N LEU A 213 0.02 -2.65 -14.73
CA LEU A 213 -0.80 -3.74 -14.18
C LEU A 213 -1.11 -4.86 -15.19
N ALA A 214 -0.44 -4.89 -16.35
CA ALA A 214 -0.73 -5.89 -17.40
C ALA A 214 -0.52 -7.36 -16.94
N GLY A 215 0.20 -7.60 -15.83
CA GLY A 215 0.37 -8.93 -15.22
C GLY A 215 -0.81 -9.40 -14.34
N ALA A 216 -1.84 -8.57 -14.13
CA ALA A 216 -3.02 -8.93 -13.34
C ALA A 216 -3.93 -9.93 -14.07
N ASP A 217 -4.63 -10.79 -13.33
CA ASP A 217 -5.70 -11.66 -13.88
C ASP A 217 -6.92 -10.86 -14.30
N VAL A 218 -7.16 -9.73 -13.62
CA VAL A 218 -8.18 -8.73 -13.96
C VAL A 218 -7.74 -7.36 -13.48
N ILE A 219 -8.16 -6.32 -14.18
CA ILE A 219 -7.97 -4.93 -13.78
C ILE A 219 -9.35 -4.30 -13.61
N LEU A 220 -9.65 -3.85 -12.39
CA LEU A 220 -10.88 -3.16 -12.01
C LEU A 220 -10.61 -1.65 -11.88
N ASP A 221 -11.65 -0.82 -11.97
CA ASP A 221 -11.48 0.62 -11.77
C ASP A 221 -11.15 0.96 -10.31
N SER A 222 -11.74 0.22 -9.35
CA SER A 222 -11.43 0.29 -7.92
C SER A 222 -11.94 -0.97 -7.20
N ILE A 223 -11.65 -1.08 -5.90
CA ILE A 223 -12.18 -2.17 -5.07
C ILE A 223 -13.71 -2.14 -4.96
N ALA A 224 -14.38 -1.03 -5.24
CA ALA A 224 -15.83 -0.94 -5.24
C ALA A 224 -16.50 -1.95 -6.20
N ALA A 225 -15.81 -2.31 -7.29
CA ALA A 225 -16.28 -3.29 -8.25
C ALA A 225 -15.99 -4.76 -7.84
N LEU A 226 -15.16 -4.98 -6.81
CA LEU A 226 -14.66 -6.31 -6.45
C LEU A 226 -15.74 -7.27 -5.95
N PRO A 227 -16.69 -6.88 -5.06
CA PRO A 227 -17.74 -7.79 -4.58
C PRO A 227 -18.58 -8.36 -5.74
N ASP A 228 -19.04 -7.49 -6.61
CA ASP A 228 -19.85 -7.91 -7.76
C ASP A 228 -19.07 -8.77 -8.76
N TRP A 229 -17.79 -8.50 -8.94
CA TRP A 229 -16.94 -9.28 -9.81
C TRP A 229 -16.70 -10.68 -9.26
N LEU A 230 -16.42 -10.81 -7.95
CA LEU A 230 -16.24 -12.12 -7.28
C LEU A 230 -17.54 -12.93 -7.25
N ALA A 231 -18.71 -12.30 -7.06
CA ALA A 231 -20.00 -12.98 -7.02
C ALA A 231 -20.40 -13.63 -8.37
N ARG A 232 -19.80 -13.18 -9.48
CA ARG A 232 -20.05 -13.72 -10.84
C ARG A 232 -19.11 -14.86 -11.23
N ARG A 233 -18.21 -15.27 -10.35
CA ARG A 233 -17.20 -16.30 -10.58
C ARG A 233 -17.55 -17.63 -9.94
#